data_409a37fb9c2403d6cd708535d891158f
#
_entry.id   409a37fb9c2403d6cd708535d891158f
#
_cell.length_a   1.000
_cell.length_b   1.000
_cell.length_c   1.000
_cell.angle_alpha   90.00
_cell.angle_beta   90.00
_cell.angle_gamma   90.00
#
_symmetry.space_group_name_H-M   'P 1'
#
loop_
_entity.id
_entity.type
_entity.pdbx_description
1 polymer ?
#
loop_
_entity_poly.entity_id
_entity_poly.type
_entity_poly.pdbx_seq_one_letter_code
_entity_poly.pdbx_strand_id
1 'polypeptide(L)'
;MDLVKIKDIFTSPDINKNIIIGGWVRAFRAKKFIELNDGSSIKNIQCVISDSSIDEKILKKISIGSSLKIKGDLIKSIGKGQNFEIQILSIELLGESDPDKYPIQPKKHSFEFLREQAHLRIRTSTFSSVMRIRSKLAFGIHEFFNKKEFNYINTPIITSNDAEGAGEMFKVTTLSEDQIDKKETDYSKDFFGKRTSLTVSGQLEAETYALGLGNVYTFGPTFRAENSNTSRHASEFWMIEPEMAFYDLNDNMDLSLIHI
;
A
#
# COMPACT_ATOMS: atom_id res chain seq x y z
N MET A 1 -19.63 4.11 22.60
CA MET A 1 -19.33 5.17 21.63
C MET A 1 -18.34 4.62 20.64
N ASP A 2 -18.66 4.71 19.36
CA ASP A 2 -17.78 4.19 18.32
C ASP A 2 -16.61 5.15 18.07
N LEU A 3 -15.50 4.60 17.57
CA LEU A 3 -14.32 5.40 17.24
C LEU A 3 -14.61 6.32 16.05
N VAL A 4 -14.39 7.62 16.21
CA VAL A 4 -14.47 8.60 15.13
C VAL A 4 -13.18 8.57 14.32
N LYS A 5 -13.27 8.51 12.99
CA LYS A 5 -12.09 8.55 12.11
C LYS A 5 -11.55 9.98 12.00
N ILE A 6 -10.23 10.12 12.05
CA ILE A 6 -9.57 11.43 11.92
C ILE A 6 -9.93 12.13 10.61
N LYS A 7 -10.10 11.40 9.50
CA LYS A 7 -10.53 11.98 8.22
C LYS A 7 -11.89 12.68 8.33
N ASP A 8 -12.81 12.11 9.10
CA ASP A 8 -14.19 12.62 9.21
C ASP A 8 -14.20 13.93 10.03
N ILE A 9 -13.29 14.06 11.01
CA ILE A 9 -13.07 15.32 11.74
C ILE A 9 -12.65 16.45 10.77
N PHE A 10 -11.83 16.15 9.77
CA PHE A 10 -11.38 17.17 8.81
C PHE A 10 -12.42 17.51 7.74
N THR A 11 -13.32 16.59 7.43
CA THR A 11 -14.34 16.78 6.38
C THR A 11 -15.67 17.32 6.91
N SER A 12 -16.07 16.90 8.09
CA SER A 12 -17.36 17.26 8.72
C SER A 12 -17.20 17.37 10.23
N PRO A 13 -16.53 18.42 10.72
CA PRO A 13 -16.25 18.59 12.14
C PRO A 13 -17.52 18.89 12.93
N ASP A 14 -17.78 18.08 13.94
CA ASP A 14 -18.85 18.32 14.93
C ASP A 14 -18.23 18.96 16.18
N ILE A 15 -18.03 20.28 16.08
CA ILE A 15 -17.29 21.07 17.08
C ILE A 15 -18.05 21.09 18.42
N ASN A 16 -17.31 21.09 19.52
CA ASN A 16 -17.80 21.01 20.89
C ASN A 16 -18.47 19.69 21.26
N LYS A 17 -18.25 18.65 20.45
CA LYS A 17 -18.71 17.30 20.73
C LYS A 17 -17.64 16.48 21.44
N ASN A 18 -18.06 15.70 22.41
CA ASN A 18 -17.22 14.69 23.02
C ASN A 18 -17.08 13.50 22.08
N ILE A 19 -15.84 13.17 21.70
CA ILE A 19 -15.54 12.10 20.75
C ILE A 19 -14.50 11.14 21.33
N ILE A 20 -14.46 9.95 20.75
CA ILE A 20 -13.42 8.96 21.02
C ILE A 20 -12.69 8.68 19.70
N ILE A 21 -11.37 8.79 19.74
CA ILE A 21 -10.49 8.42 18.63
C ILE A 21 -9.47 7.37 19.07
N GLY A 22 -9.02 6.54 18.14
CA GLY A 22 -7.89 5.62 18.31
C GLY A 22 -6.81 5.90 17.30
N GLY A 23 -5.54 5.66 17.63
CA GLY A 23 -4.48 5.85 16.66
C GLY A 23 -3.07 5.68 17.23
N TRP A 24 -2.10 5.91 16.38
CA TRP A 24 -0.68 5.82 16.71
C TRP A 24 -0.08 7.22 16.92
N VAL A 25 0.74 7.33 17.95
CA VAL A 25 1.48 8.56 18.26
C VAL A 25 2.54 8.82 17.18
N ARG A 26 2.45 9.97 16.54
CA ARG A 26 3.41 10.48 15.55
C ARG A 26 4.43 11.42 16.15
N ALA A 27 4.00 12.20 17.13
CA ALA A 27 4.86 13.05 17.94
C ALA A 27 4.23 13.26 19.32
N PHE A 28 5.08 13.42 20.32
CA PHE A 28 4.69 13.82 21.67
C PHE A 28 5.64 14.93 22.15
N ARG A 29 5.12 16.15 22.29
CA ARG A 29 5.93 17.34 22.54
C ARG A 29 5.52 18.01 23.84
N ALA A 30 6.52 18.53 24.57
CA ALA A 30 6.34 19.26 25.83
C ALA A 30 5.47 18.53 26.86
N LYS A 31 5.38 17.21 26.79
CA LYS A 31 4.47 16.38 27.62
C LYS A 31 3.00 16.83 27.58
N LYS A 32 2.62 17.59 26.57
CA LYS A 32 1.32 18.23 26.45
C LYS A 32 0.64 18.00 25.10
N PHE A 33 1.39 17.93 24.00
CA PHE A 33 0.87 17.89 22.64
C PHE A 33 1.15 16.53 22.03
N ILE A 34 0.10 15.75 21.78
CA ILE A 34 0.16 14.46 21.12
C ILE A 34 -0.34 14.63 19.68
N GLU A 35 0.47 14.31 18.69
CA GLU A 35 0.00 14.12 17.31
C GLU A 35 -0.40 12.67 17.10
N LEU A 36 -1.66 12.44 16.78
CA LEU A 36 -2.24 11.11 16.58
C LEU A 36 -2.65 10.91 15.12
N ASN A 37 -2.45 9.69 14.60
CA ASN A 37 -2.88 9.28 13.28
C ASN A 37 -3.51 7.89 13.34
N ASP A 38 -4.72 7.76 12.80
CA ASP A 38 -5.49 6.51 12.77
C ASP A 38 -5.38 5.75 11.43
N GLY A 39 -4.58 6.27 10.51
CA GLY A 39 -4.47 5.72 9.16
C GLY A 39 -5.60 6.14 8.21
N SER A 40 -6.64 6.83 8.63
CA SER A 40 -7.73 7.28 7.75
C SER A 40 -7.36 8.52 6.93
N SER A 41 -6.38 9.30 7.38
CA SER A 41 -5.90 10.55 6.75
C SER A 41 -4.37 10.58 6.69
N ILE A 42 -3.82 11.37 5.76
CA ILE A 42 -2.39 11.72 5.74
C ILE A 42 -2.09 12.71 6.87
N LYS A 43 -3.05 13.56 7.22
CA LYS A 43 -2.92 14.56 8.29
C LYS A 43 -3.08 13.90 9.66
N ASN A 44 -2.29 14.35 10.63
CA ASN A 44 -2.45 14.00 12.03
C ASN A 44 -3.44 14.94 12.69
N ILE A 45 -4.09 14.49 13.77
CA ILE A 45 -4.85 15.36 14.67
C ILE A 45 -4.02 15.67 15.91
N GLN A 46 -4.00 16.92 16.34
CA GLN A 46 -3.39 17.29 17.60
C GLN A 46 -4.36 17.03 18.75
N CYS A 47 -3.86 16.35 19.78
CA CYS A 47 -4.57 16.15 21.02
C CYS A 47 -3.79 16.88 22.13
N VAL A 48 -4.49 17.69 22.93
CA VAL A 48 -3.89 18.59 23.92
C VAL A 48 -4.29 18.14 25.32
N ILE A 49 -3.30 17.93 26.15
CA ILE A 49 -3.49 17.67 27.59
C ILE A 49 -3.66 19.02 28.28
N SER A 50 -4.87 19.31 28.72
CA SER A 50 -5.23 20.60 29.35
C SER A 50 -5.26 20.52 30.85
N ASP A 51 -5.46 19.32 31.40
CA ASP A 51 -5.67 19.09 32.81
C ASP A 51 -4.62 18.15 33.40
N SER A 52 -4.28 18.40 34.67
CA SER A 52 -3.39 17.57 35.49
C SER A 52 -4.02 16.23 35.91
N SER A 53 -5.26 15.96 35.51
CA SER A 53 -5.99 14.75 35.90
C SER A 53 -5.51 13.45 35.17
N ILE A 54 -4.67 13.58 34.16
CA ILE A 54 -4.14 12.38 33.44
C ILE A 54 -2.97 11.81 34.23
N ASP A 55 -3.05 10.50 34.53
CA ASP A 55 -2.03 9.78 35.27
C ASP A 55 -0.64 9.94 34.67
N GLU A 56 0.29 10.53 35.41
CA GLU A 56 1.69 10.69 34.98
C GLU A 56 2.36 9.38 34.63
N LYS A 57 1.92 8.25 35.20
CA LYS A 57 2.45 6.93 34.86
C LYS A 57 2.11 6.56 33.43
N ILE A 58 0.92 6.93 32.95
CA ILE A 58 0.53 6.71 31.53
C ILE A 58 1.34 7.63 30.63
N LEU A 59 1.48 8.92 30.99
CA LEU A 59 2.22 9.89 30.20
C LEU A 59 3.70 9.50 30.02
N LYS A 60 4.33 8.91 31.02
CA LYS A 60 5.72 8.44 30.94
C LYS A 60 5.92 7.26 29.98
N LYS A 61 4.86 6.51 29.69
CA LYS A 61 4.86 5.35 28.79
C LYS A 61 4.52 5.70 27.35
N ILE A 62 4.00 6.90 27.11
CA ILE A 62 3.67 7.37 25.77
C ILE A 62 4.94 7.79 25.04
N SER A 63 5.20 7.16 23.92
CA SER A 63 6.30 7.47 23.01
C SER A 63 5.81 7.41 21.57
N ILE A 64 6.69 7.81 20.63
CA ILE A 64 6.40 7.69 19.20
C ILE A 64 6.18 6.22 18.85
N GLY A 65 5.11 5.94 18.12
CA GLY A 65 4.71 4.59 17.76
C GLY A 65 3.75 3.91 18.75
N SER A 66 3.58 4.42 19.97
CA SER A 66 2.56 3.94 20.90
C SER A 66 1.17 4.05 20.29
N SER A 67 0.28 3.14 20.65
CA SER A 67 -1.13 3.19 20.27
C SER A 67 -2.00 3.64 21.43
N LEU A 68 -2.86 4.63 21.17
CA LEU A 68 -3.71 5.25 22.16
C LEU A 68 -5.16 5.22 21.73
N LYS A 69 -6.05 5.20 22.72
CA LYS A 69 -7.44 5.58 22.59
C LYS A 69 -7.66 6.83 23.45
N ILE A 70 -8.15 7.88 22.83
CA ILE A 70 -8.32 9.19 23.45
C ILE A 70 -9.79 9.56 23.43
N LYS A 71 -10.33 9.92 24.57
CA LYS A 71 -11.62 10.58 24.70
C LYS A 71 -11.38 12.06 24.99
N GLY A 72 -12.07 12.93 24.27
CA GLY A 72 -11.90 14.38 24.44
C GLY A 72 -12.92 15.19 23.67
N ASP A 73 -12.85 16.49 23.85
CA ASP A 73 -13.72 17.45 23.19
C ASP A 73 -13.05 17.99 21.92
N LEU A 74 -13.75 17.90 20.80
CA LEU A 74 -13.30 18.48 19.53
C LEU A 74 -13.53 19.98 19.57
N ILE A 75 -12.46 20.75 19.47
CA ILE A 75 -12.51 22.21 19.51
C ILE A 75 -11.80 22.83 18.30
N LYS A 76 -12.10 24.10 18.02
CA LYS A 76 -11.28 24.90 17.09
C LYS A 76 -9.90 25.10 17.71
N SER A 77 -8.85 24.84 16.91
CA SER A 77 -7.49 25.07 17.39
C SER A 77 -7.19 26.56 17.51
N ILE A 78 -6.51 26.92 18.58
CA ILE A 78 -5.97 28.27 18.80
C ILE A 78 -4.63 28.42 18.08
N GLY A 79 -3.96 27.30 17.80
CA GLY A 79 -2.62 27.25 17.18
C GLY A 79 -2.65 27.52 15.68
N LYS A 80 -1.59 28.14 15.17
CA LYS A 80 -1.39 28.30 13.73
C LYS A 80 -1.00 26.94 13.08
N GLY A 81 -1.63 26.60 11.95
CA GLY A 81 -1.29 25.42 11.17
C GLY A 81 -2.26 24.24 11.25
N GLN A 82 -3.28 24.31 12.11
CA GLN A 82 -4.37 23.33 12.17
C GLN A 82 -5.69 24.01 12.50
N ASN A 83 -6.79 23.45 11.98
CA ASN A 83 -8.13 24.02 12.17
C ASN A 83 -8.80 23.50 13.45
N PHE A 84 -8.48 22.27 13.85
CA PHE A 84 -9.13 21.56 14.95
C PHE A 84 -8.09 20.87 15.81
N GLU A 85 -8.44 20.70 17.10
CA GLU A 85 -7.67 19.91 18.06
C GLU A 85 -8.62 19.21 19.02
N ILE A 86 -8.14 18.18 19.69
CA ILE A 86 -8.90 17.45 20.69
C ILE A 86 -8.35 17.82 22.06
N GLN A 87 -9.20 18.38 22.90
CA GLN A 87 -8.92 18.61 24.30
C GLN A 87 -9.14 17.31 25.06
N ILE A 88 -8.06 16.73 25.56
CA ILE A 88 -8.08 15.38 26.14
C ILE A 88 -8.78 15.38 27.47
N LEU A 89 -9.74 14.47 27.63
CA LEU A 89 -10.39 14.16 28.91
C LEU A 89 -9.83 12.86 29.52
N SER A 90 -9.55 11.87 28.71
CA SER A 90 -8.90 10.63 29.17
C SER A 90 -8.08 9.98 28.07
N ILE A 91 -7.05 9.24 28.50
CA ILE A 91 -6.16 8.45 27.63
C ILE A 91 -6.16 7.01 28.13
N GLU A 92 -6.36 6.09 27.20
CA GLU A 92 -6.12 4.66 27.37
C GLU A 92 -4.91 4.27 26.52
N LEU A 93 -3.85 3.75 27.12
CA LEU A 93 -2.67 3.23 26.44
C LEU A 93 -2.95 1.81 26.00
N LEU A 94 -3.14 1.61 24.68
CA LEU A 94 -3.43 0.29 24.09
C LEU A 94 -2.17 -0.52 23.83
N GLY A 95 -1.05 0.15 23.51
CA GLY A 95 0.22 -0.51 23.27
C GLY A 95 1.38 0.46 23.44
N GLU A 96 2.38 0.02 24.16
CA GLU A 96 3.63 0.75 24.34
C GLU A 96 4.54 0.61 23.12
N SER A 97 5.42 1.58 22.93
CA SER A 97 6.49 1.53 21.95
C SER A 97 7.80 1.91 22.64
N ASP A 98 8.82 1.09 22.43
CA ASP A 98 10.15 1.38 22.95
C ASP A 98 10.82 2.46 22.06
N PRO A 99 11.07 3.66 22.57
CA PRO A 99 11.60 4.78 21.80
C PRO A 99 13.00 4.50 21.25
N ASP A 100 13.78 3.63 21.93
CA ASP A 100 15.15 3.31 21.52
C ASP A 100 15.15 2.29 20.38
N LYS A 101 14.12 1.46 20.27
CA LYS A 101 13.97 0.44 19.22
C LYS A 101 13.09 0.87 18.05
N TYR A 102 12.25 1.91 18.23
CA TYR A 102 11.36 2.37 17.18
C TYR A 102 12.09 3.26 16.17
N PRO A 103 12.34 2.80 14.93
CA PRO A 103 13.26 3.47 14.01
C PRO A 103 12.66 4.67 13.28
N ILE A 104 11.32 4.75 13.19
CA ILE A 104 10.64 5.82 12.43
C ILE A 104 10.43 7.03 13.33
N GLN A 105 11.44 7.88 13.38
CA GLN A 105 11.40 9.13 14.14
C GLN A 105 10.78 10.27 13.32
N PRO A 106 10.32 11.40 13.96
CA PRO A 106 9.72 12.54 13.27
C PRO A 106 10.78 13.40 12.54
N LYS A 107 11.51 12.78 11.62
CA LYS A 107 12.53 13.40 10.76
C LYS A 107 12.42 12.85 9.35
N LYS A 108 13.08 13.48 8.40
CA LYS A 108 13.18 12.95 7.04
C LYS A 108 14.10 11.72 7.04
N HIS A 109 13.63 10.64 6.45
CA HIS A 109 14.37 9.39 6.25
C HIS A 109 14.71 9.23 4.77
N SER A 110 15.86 8.61 4.45
CA SER A 110 16.20 8.23 3.08
C SER A 110 15.35 7.03 2.62
N PHE A 111 15.22 6.86 1.31
CA PHE A 111 14.50 5.70 0.78
C PHE A 111 15.23 4.39 1.05
N GLU A 112 16.56 4.39 1.08
CA GLU A 112 17.39 3.24 1.42
C GLU A 112 17.03 2.75 2.82
N PHE A 113 17.11 3.65 3.82
CA PHE A 113 16.72 3.34 5.19
C PHE A 113 15.28 2.80 5.28
N LEU A 114 14.34 3.43 4.55
CA LEU A 114 12.94 3.00 4.58
C LEU A 114 12.71 1.64 3.89
N ARG A 115 13.57 1.22 2.95
CA ARG A 115 13.54 -0.14 2.39
C ARG A 115 14.00 -1.17 3.41
N GLU A 116 15.01 -0.88 4.21
CA GLU A 116 15.45 -1.74 5.31
C GLU A 116 14.37 -1.86 6.40
N GLN A 117 13.62 -0.77 6.65
CA GLN A 117 12.50 -0.75 7.59
C GLN A 117 11.17 -1.07 6.93
N ALA A 118 11.12 -2.09 6.07
CA ALA A 118 9.99 -2.40 5.19
C ALA A 118 8.63 -2.53 5.93
N HIS A 119 8.61 -3.14 7.11
CA HIS A 119 7.42 -3.36 7.93
C HIS A 119 6.89 -2.10 8.62
N LEU A 120 7.72 -1.04 8.77
CA LEU A 120 7.35 0.22 9.42
C LEU A 120 7.26 1.40 8.46
N ARG A 121 7.85 1.31 7.25
CA ARG A 121 7.90 2.44 6.30
C ARG A 121 6.53 3.00 5.94
N ILE A 122 5.48 2.16 5.97
CA ILE A 122 4.10 2.60 5.70
C ILE A 122 3.60 3.65 6.71
N ARG A 123 4.21 3.72 7.87
CA ARG A 123 3.89 4.74 8.88
C ARG A 123 4.47 6.12 8.54
N THR A 124 5.31 6.24 7.51
CA THR A 124 5.75 7.55 6.99
C THR A 124 4.70 8.17 6.09
N SER A 125 4.64 9.51 6.04
CA SER A 125 3.71 10.22 5.15
C SER A 125 3.96 9.88 3.68
N THR A 126 5.22 9.73 3.26
CA THR A 126 5.60 9.39 1.88
C THR A 126 5.01 8.04 1.46
N PHE A 127 5.30 6.96 2.18
CA PHE A 127 4.81 5.64 1.80
C PHE A 127 3.29 5.50 2.00
N SER A 128 2.73 6.13 3.03
CA SER A 128 1.28 6.21 3.21
C SER A 128 0.60 6.90 2.03
N SER A 129 1.16 8.01 1.51
CA SER A 129 0.63 8.71 0.35
C SER A 129 0.73 7.86 -0.91
N VAL A 130 1.90 7.25 -1.18
CA VAL A 130 2.12 6.38 -2.34
C VAL A 130 1.11 5.24 -2.36
N MET A 131 0.90 4.55 -1.22
CA MET A 131 -0.03 3.42 -1.17
C MET A 131 -1.49 3.85 -1.33
N ARG A 132 -1.87 5.04 -0.86
CA ARG A 132 -3.21 5.61 -1.10
C ARG A 132 -3.44 5.93 -2.57
N ILE A 133 -2.44 6.55 -3.23
CA ILE A 133 -2.49 6.85 -4.66
C ILE A 133 -2.58 5.54 -5.45
N ARG A 134 -1.70 4.57 -5.16
CA ARG A 134 -1.73 3.25 -5.80
C ARG A 134 -3.10 2.59 -5.70
N SER A 135 -3.70 2.58 -4.50
CA SER A 135 -5.03 2.01 -4.28
C SER A 135 -6.10 2.70 -5.12
N LYS A 136 -6.08 4.04 -5.20
CA LYS A 136 -7.04 4.80 -6.00
C LYS A 136 -6.86 4.59 -7.50
N LEU A 137 -5.60 4.56 -7.96
CA LEU A 137 -5.30 4.28 -9.37
C LEU A 137 -5.73 2.88 -9.78
N ALA A 138 -5.45 1.85 -8.96
CA ALA A 138 -5.88 0.50 -9.24
C ALA A 138 -7.40 0.40 -9.40
N PHE A 139 -8.15 1.05 -8.51
CA PHE A 139 -9.60 1.09 -8.61
C PHE A 139 -10.08 1.86 -9.85
N GLY A 140 -9.43 2.99 -10.17
CA GLY A 140 -9.72 3.77 -11.38
C GLY A 140 -9.48 3.01 -12.68
N ILE A 141 -8.43 2.17 -12.74
CA ILE A 141 -8.15 1.29 -13.87
C ILE A 141 -9.30 0.29 -14.06
N HIS A 142 -9.72 -0.40 -13.00
CA HIS A 142 -10.86 -1.33 -13.08
C HIS A 142 -12.15 -0.62 -13.47
N GLU A 143 -12.41 0.56 -12.93
CA GLU A 143 -13.59 1.36 -13.28
C GLU A 143 -13.59 1.77 -14.76
N PHE A 144 -12.43 2.18 -15.28
CA PHE A 144 -12.27 2.57 -16.68
C PHE A 144 -12.59 1.41 -17.62
N PHE A 145 -11.97 0.25 -17.44
CA PHE A 145 -12.17 -0.90 -18.29
C PHE A 145 -13.59 -1.48 -18.15
N ASN A 146 -14.14 -1.47 -16.93
CA ASN A 146 -15.53 -1.89 -16.71
C ASN A 146 -16.54 -1.01 -17.46
N LYS A 147 -16.34 0.33 -17.47
CA LYS A 147 -17.19 1.27 -18.23
C LYS A 147 -17.08 1.07 -19.74
N LYS A 148 -15.99 0.48 -20.22
CA LYS A 148 -15.78 0.11 -21.62
C LYS A 148 -16.16 -1.33 -21.93
N GLU A 149 -16.85 -2.00 -21.01
CA GLU A 149 -17.35 -3.37 -21.14
C GLU A 149 -16.25 -4.43 -21.33
N PHE A 150 -15.05 -4.17 -20.81
CA PHE A 150 -13.97 -5.16 -20.76
C PHE A 150 -14.13 -6.07 -19.55
N ASN A 151 -13.87 -7.36 -19.74
CA ASN A 151 -13.82 -8.35 -18.67
C ASN A 151 -12.42 -8.40 -18.05
N TYR A 152 -12.33 -8.30 -16.72
CA TYR A 152 -11.09 -8.49 -15.99
C TYR A 152 -10.72 -9.97 -15.93
N ILE A 153 -9.50 -10.30 -16.34
CA ILE A 153 -8.94 -11.66 -16.29
C ILE A 153 -7.78 -11.71 -15.30
N ASN A 154 -7.88 -12.61 -14.35
CA ASN A 154 -6.79 -12.93 -13.43
C ASN A 154 -5.98 -14.10 -14.00
N THR A 155 -4.92 -13.79 -14.71
CA THR A 155 -4.04 -14.80 -15.33
C THR A 155 -3.10 -15.46 -14.32
N PRO A 156 -2.66 -16.70 -14.54
CA PRO A 156 -1.70 -17.38 -13.70
C PRO A 156 -0.37 -16.63 -13.58
N ILE A 157 0.18 -16.56 -12.38
CA ILE A 157 1.50 -15.98 -12.12
C ILE A 157 2.61 -16.99 -12.40
N ILE A 158 2.35 -18.28 -12.13
CA ILE A 158 3.28 -19.37 -12.42
C ILE A 158 2.87 -19.98 -13.77
N THR A 159 3.79 -19.98 -14.71
CA THR A 159 3.56 -20.47 -16.07
C THR A 159 4.71 -21.31 -16.55
N SER A 160 4.44 -22.23 -17.49
CA SER A 160 5.48 -22.95 -18.23
C SER A 160 5.78 -22.33 -19.59
N ASN A 161 5.04 -21.30 -19.98
CA ASN A 161 5.13 -20.66 -21.26
C ASN A 161 5.86 -19.32 -21.15
N ASP A 162 6.59 -18.98 -22.19
CA ASP A 162 7.18 -17.67 -22.37
C ASP A 162 6.21 -16.80 -23.19
N ALA A 163 6.07 -15.54 -22.81
CA ALA A 163 5.28 -14.58 -23.57
C ALA A 163 6.17 -13.90 -24.62
N GLU A 164 6.35 -14.56 -25.78
CA GLU A 164 7.06 -14.05 -26.97
C GLU A 164 8.51 -13.58 -26.71
N GLY A 165 9.19 -14.12 -25.69
CA GLY A 165 10.53 -13.67 -25.30
C GLY A 165 10.56 -12.28 -24.68
N ALA A 166 9.44 -11.82 -24.08
CA ALA A 166 9.29 -10.46 -23.56
C ALA A 166 10.22 -10.12 -22.40
N GLY A 167 10.93 -11.08 -21.81
CA GLY A 167 11.89 -10.86 -20.75
C GLY A 167 12.53 -12.13 -20.19
N GLU A 168 13.61 -11.96 -19.42
CA GLU A 168 14.20 -13.09 -18.69
C GLU A 168 13.28 -13.50 -17.55
N MET A 169 13.03 -14.82 -17.41
CA MET A 169 12.08 -15.37 -16.44
C MET A 169 12.77 -15.84 -15.16
N PHE A 170 12.20 -15.50 -14.02
CA PHE A 170 12.54 -16.14 -12.74
C PHE A 170 12.01 -17.57 -12.72
N LYS A 171 12.88 -18.54 -12.41
CA LYS A 171 12.47 -19.96 -12.27
C LYS A 171 11.70 -20.16 -10.97
N VAL A 172 10.66 -20.98 -11.05
CA VAL A 172 9.89 -21.48 -9.88
C VAL A 172 10.09 -22.98 -9.80
N THR A 173 10.59 -23.48 -8.68
CA THR A 173 10.86 -24.89 -8.47
C THR A 173 10.73 -25.25 -6.99
N THR A 174 10.33 -26.48 -6.70
CA THR A 174 10.33 -27.09 -5.38
C THR A 174 11.49 -28.06 -5.18
N LEU A 175 12.33 -28.27 -6.21
CA LEU A 175 13.54 -29.07 -6.11
C LEU A 175 14.53 -28.42 -5.15
N SER A 176 15.22 -29.23 -4.37
CA SER A 176 16.31 -28.76 -3.49
C SER A 176 17.57 -28.40 -4.30
N GLU A 177 18.48 -27.65 -3.68
CA GLU A 177 19.68 -27.15 -4.35
C GLU A 177 20.56 -28.28 -4.94
N ASP A 178 20.59 -29.44 -4.27
CA ASP A 178 21.33 -30.64 -4.72
C ASP A 178 20.67 -31.34 -5.91
N GLN A 179 19.38 -31.12 -6.15
CA GLN A 179 18.63 -31.64 -7.30
C GLN A 179 18.68 -30.72 -8.51
N ILE A 180 19.17 -29.49 -8.34
CA ILE A 180 19.30 -28.49 -9.42
C ILE A 180 20.72 -28.59 -10.00
N ASP A 181 20.89 -29.32 -11.10
CA ASP A 181 22.14 -29.30 -11.87
C ASP A 181 22.12 -28.12 -12.86
N LYS A 182 23.28 -27.47 -13.02
CA LYS A 182 23.44 -26.35 -13.97
C LYS A 182 23.30 -26.82 -15.45
N LYS A 183 23.44 -28.11 -15.73
CA LYS A 183 23.41 -28.65 -17.08
C LYS A 183 22.16 -29.48 -17.39
N GLU A 184 21.67 -30.29 -16.46
CA GLU A 184 20.56 -31.23 -16.69
C GLU A 184 19.69 -31.40 -15.45
N THR A 185 18.87 -30.39 -15.12
CA THR A 185 17.87 -30.53 -14.05
C THR A 185 16.69 -31.35 -14.54
N ASP A 186 16.39 -32.47 -13.85
CA ASP A 186 15.23 -33.31 -14.15
C ASP A 186 13.93 -32.70 -13.56
N TYR A 187 13.31 -31.83 -14.31
CA TYR A 187 12.05 -31.18 -13.90
C TYR A 187 10.85 -32.13 -13.87
N SER A 188 10.96 -33.39 -14.34
CA SER A 188 9.87 -34.36 -14.18
C SER A 188 9.59 -34.68 -12.69
N LYS A 189 10.56 -34.45 -11.82
CA LYS A 189 10.46 -34.61 -10.37
C LYS A 189 9.99 -33.37 -9.64
N ASP A 190 9.85 -32.24 -10.33
CA ASP A 190 9.36 -31.00 -9.75
C ASP A 190 7.84 -31.01 -9.59
N PHE A 191 7.30 -30.09 -8.81
CA PHE A 191 5.87 -30.02 -8.45
C PHE A 191 4.93 -30.08 -9.68
N PHE A 192 5.26 -29.37 -10.75
CA PHE A 192 4.45 -29.36 -11.97
C PHE A 192 4.90 -30.38 -13.02
N GLY A 193 5.89 -31.23 -12.73
CA GLY A 193 6.46 -32.21 -13.65
C GLY A 193 7.13 -31.58 -14.89
N LYS A 194 7.38 -30.30 -14.89
CA LYS A 194 8.01 -29.53 -15.98
C LYS A 194 8.59 -28.23 -15.44
N ARG A 195 9.49 -27.63 -16.23
CA ARG A 195 10.04 -26.31 -15.88
C ARG A 195 8.92 -25.26 -15.83
N THR A 196 8.87 -24.50 -14.74
CA THR A 196 7.96 -23.37 -14.55
C THR A 196 8.73 -22.11 -14.14
N SER A 197 8.09 -20.99 -14.37
CA SER A 197 8.66 -19.65 -14.11
C SER A 197 7.58 -18.69 -13.65
N LEU A 198 8.01 -17.53 -13.12
CA LEU A 198 7.10 -16.41 -12.93
C LEU A 198 6.82 -15.76 -14.28
N THR A 199 5.58 -15.37 -14.51
CA THR A 199 5.14 -14.75 -15.76
C THR A 199 5.81 -13.39 -15.99
N VAL A 200 6.16 -13.10 -17.23
CA VAL A 200 6.68 -11.79 -17.68
C VAL A 200 5.57 -10.89 -18.23
N SER A 201 4.37 -11.46 -18.50
CA SER A 201 3.19 -10.79 -19.06
C SER A 201 1.96 -11.67 -18.85
N GLY A 202 0.80 -11.07 -18.70
CA GLY A 202 -0.49 -11.77 -18.69
C GLY A 202 -1.08 -11.93 -20.10
N GLN A 203 -0.43 -11.39 -21.14
CA GLN A 203 -0.94 -11.30 -22.49
C GLN A 203 -1.30 -12.68 -23.07
N LEU A 204 -0.38 -13.65 -23.00
CA LEU A 204 -0.55 -14.95 -23.65
C LEU A 204 -1.81 -15.69 -23.19
N GLU A 205 -2.06 -15.66 -21.90
CA GLU A 205 -3.28 -16.25 -21.33
C GLU A 205 -4.51 -15.37 -21.61
N ALA A 206 -4.38 -14.04 -21.59
CA ALA A 206 -5.48 -13.11 -21.86
C ALA A 206 -6.03 -13.28 -23.29
N GLU A 207 -5.17 -13.49 -24.28
CA GLU A 207 -5.58 -13.76 -25.67
C GLU A 207 -6.51 -14.99 -25.77
N THR A 208 -6.26 -16.03 -25.00
CA THR A 208 -7.15 -17.21 -24.99
C THR A 208 -8.54 -16.88 -24.45
N TYR A 209 -8.66 -15.96 -23.50
CA TYR A 209 -9.94 -15.49 -22.98
C TYR A 209 -10.62 -14.51 -23.94
N ALA A 210 -9.86 -13.70 -24.68
CA ALA A 210 -10.41 -12.81 -25.71
C ALA A 210 -11.13 -13.58 -26.80
N LEU A 211 -10.69 -14.80 -27.15
CA LEU A 211 -11.37 -15.68 -28.11
C LEU A 211 -12.77 -16.11 -27.68
N GLY A 212 -13.11 -16.02 -26.39
CA GLY A 212 -14.43 -16.36 -25.87
C GLY A 212 -15.21 -15.19 -25.32
N LEU A 213 -14.54 -14.15 -24.84
CA LEU A 213 -15.16 -13.01 -24.13
C LEU A 213 -15.08 -11.69 -24.91
N GLY A 214 -14.39 -11.66 -26.05
CA GLY A 214 -14.20 -10.47 -26.87
C GLY A 214 -13.15 -9.53 -26.26
N ASN A 215 -13.60 -8.55 -25.48
CA ASN A 215 -12.74 -7.56 -24.84
C ASN A 215 -12.37 -7.98 -23.42
N VAL A 216 -11.09 -8.16 -23.16
CA VAL A 216 -10.57 -8.53 -21.84
C VAL A 216 -9.40 -7.65 -21.47
N TYR A 217 -9.04 -7.60 -20.20
CA TYR A 217 -7.80 -6.98 -19.74
C TYR A 217 -7.25 -7.72 -18.54
N THR A 218 -5.92 -7.73 -18.44
CA THR A 218 -5.22 -8.09 -17.21
C THR A 218 -4.77 -6.83 -16.47
N PHE A 219 -4.71 -6.91 -15.19
CA PHE A 219 -4.06 -5.93 -14.33
C PHE A 219 -3.47 -6.68 -13.14
N GLY A 220 -2.21 -7.05 -13.25
CA GLY A 220 -1.57 -7.96 -12.30
C GLY A 220 -0.06 -7.86 -12.27
N PRO A 221 0.57 -8.56 -11.31
CA PRO A 221 2.01 -8.57 -11.16
C PRO A 221 2.67 -9.36 -12.30
N THR A 222 3.76 -8.80 -12.81
CA THR A 222 4.67 -9.43 -13.77
C THR A 222 6.10 -9.36 -13.27
N PHE A 223 6.94 -10.27 -13.73
CA PHE A 223 8.28 -10.47 -13.19
C PHE A 223 9.29 -10.60 -14.33
N ARG A 224 10.34 -9.80 -14.27
CA ARG A 224 11.43 -9.85 -15.26
C ARG A 224 12.77 -9.90 -14.55
N ALA A 225 13.62 -10.86 -14.94
CA ALA A 225 14.88 -11.15 -14.29
C ALA A 225 16.08 -10.42 -14.90
N GLU A 226 15.86 -9.54 -15.87
CA GLU A 226 16.95 -8.79 -16.53
C GLU A 226 17.75 -8.00 -15.51
N ASN A 227 19.06 -8.15 -15.58
CA ASN A 227 19.99 -7.41 -14.76
C ASN A 227 20.13 -5.97 -15.26
N SER A 228 19.25 -5.09 -14.82
CA SER A 228 19.27 -3.67 -15.16
C SER A 228 19.34 -2.78 -13.92
N ASN A 229 20.34 -1.90 -13.88
CA ASN A 229 20.58 -0.97 -12.78
C ASN A 229 20.02 0.43 -13.03
N THR A 230 18.92 0.56 -13.76
CA THR A 230 18.27 1.86 -13.96
C THR A 230 17.20 2.13 -12.93
N SER A 231 16.94 3.40 -12.66
CA SER A 231 15.89 3.81 -11.70
C SER A 231 14.46 3.48 -12.15
N ARG A 232 14.28 3.03 -13.40
CA ARG A 232 12.98 2.72 -14.01
C ARG A 232 12.72 1.24 -14.18
N HIS A 233 13.70 0.36 -13.92
CA HIS A 233 13.52 -1.08 -13.96
C HIS A 233 13.21 -1.61 -12.57
N ALA A 234 12.19 -2.44 -12.49
CA ALA A 234 11.83 -3.23 -11.33
C ALA A 234 11.68 -4.68 -11.74
N SER A 235 12.14 -5.61 -10.92
CA SER A 235 12.00 -7.05 -11.19
C SER A 235 10.58 -7.54 -10.98
N GLU A 236 9.76 -6.77 -10.24
CA GLU A 236 8.33 -7.00 -10.04
C GLU A 236 7.59 -5.68 -10.28
N PHE A 237 6.60 -5.69 -11.16
CA PHE A 237 5.76 -4.54 -11.45
C PHE A 237 4.38 -5.00 -11.92
N TRP A 238 3.41 -4.09 -11.97
CA TRP A 238 2.07 -4.39 -12.45
C TRP A 238 1.89 -3.85 -13.86
N MET A 239 1.36 -4.68 -14.75
CA MET A 239 1.02 -4.30 -16.12
C MET A 239 -0.49 -4.20 -16.29
N ILE A 240 -0.90 -3.32 -17.20
CA ILE A 240 -2.26 -3.20 -17.72
C ILE A 240 -2.20 -3.65 -19.16
N GLU A 241 -2.86 -4.75 -19.50
CA GLU A 241 -2.73 -5.40 -20.78
C GLU A 241 -4.14 -5.72 -21.32
N PRO A 242 -4.76 -4.79 -22.11
CA PRO A 242 -6.03 -5.07 -22.77
C PRO A 242 -5.80 -5.91 -24.03
N GLU A 243 -6.69 -6.89 -24.24
CA GLU A 243 -6.75 -7.73 -25.43
C GLU A 243 -8.17 -7.65 -26.03
N MET A 244 -8.25 -7.33 -27.30
CA MET A 244 -9.50 -7.06 -27.99
C MET A 244 -9.65 -7.90 -29.26
N ALA A 245 -10.64 -8.79 -29.26
CA ALA A 245 -10.98 -9.53 -30.48
C ALA A 245 -11.63 -8.58 -31.50
N PHE A 246 -11.30 -8.79 -32.79
CA PHE A 246 -11.83 -8.05 -33.94
C PHE A 246 -11.43 -6.56 -34.04
N TYR A 247 -10.56 -6.06 -33.15
CA TYR A 247 -10.04 -4.69 -33.20
C TYR A 247 -8.86 -4.60 -34.16
N ASP A 248 -8.77 -3.47 -34.87
CA ASP A 248 -7.59 -3.11 -35.69
C ASP A 248 -6.69 -2.09 -34.95
N LEU A 249 -5.67 -1.60 -35.66
CA LEU A 249 -4.73 -0.62 -35.10
C LEU A 249 -5.42 0.70 -34.71
N ASN A 250 -6.43 1.16 -35.45
CA ASN A 250 -7.13 2.41 -35.16
C ASN A 250 -7.96 2.26 -33.89
N ASP A 251 -8.65 1.14 -33.74
CA ASP A 251 -9.42 0.84 -32.51
C ASP A 251 -8.50 0.80 -31.28
N ASN A 252 -7.31 0.20 -31.42
CA ASN A 252 -6.33 0.16 -30.35
C ASN A 252 -5.75 1.54 -30.01
N MET A 253 -5.52 2.38 -31.03
CA MET A 253 -5.12 3.78 -30.80
C MET A 253 -6.21 4.57 -30.10
N ASP A 254 -7.47 4.40 -30.46
CA ASP A 254 -8.60 5.08 -29.81
C ASP A 254 -8.75 4.66 -28.32
N LEU A 255 -8.48 3.40 -28.00
CA LEU A 255 -8.44 2.97 -26.61
C LEU A 255 -7.27 3.59 -25.85
N SER A 256 -6.09 3.72 -26.45
CA SER A 256 -4.89 4.21 -25.77
C SER A 256 -4.80 5.74 -25.73
N LEU A 257 -5.23 6.46 -26.76
CA LEU A 257 -5.16 7.92 -26.84
C LEU A 257 -6.14 8.66 -25.90
N ILE A 258 -7.14 8.00 -25.43
CA ILE A 258 -8.07 8.53 -24.43
C ILE A 258 -7.40 8.95 -23.11
N HIS A 259 -6.11 8.61 -22.95
CA HIS A 259 -5.31 8.86 -21.76
C HIS A 259 -4.29 9.99 -21.90
N ILE A 260 -4.19 10.57 -23.07
CA ILE A 260 -3.32 11.72 -23.34
C ILE A 260 -4.22 13.02 -23.41
#